data_234fab0a5e933e47e813cfea76910f70
#
_entry.id   234fab0a5e933e47e813cfea76910f70
#
_cell.length_a   1.000
_cell.length_b   1.000
_cell.length_c   1.000
_cell.angle_alpha   90.00
_cell.angle_beta   90.00
_cell.angle_gamma   90.00
#
_symmetry.space_group_name_H-M   'P 1'
#
loop_
_entity.id
_entity.type
_entity.pdbx_description
1 polymer ?
#
loop_
_entity_poly.entity_id
_entity_poly.type
_entity_poly.pdbx_seq_one_letter_code
_entity_poly.pdbx_strand_id
1 'polypeptide(L)'
;MNLRIKLTVCGRLFWTGGLTNPLDVIEQMTYMMFIRDLDDSDNMHAKEAAMLGLSYKSIFAGEVKIGERTIDGNQLKWSVFHDFPAAKMYSVMQEWVFPFIKELHGNKESAYAKYMSDAIFKVPTPLMLDKIVTALDDIYEQMAQLKKADTRGDVYEYLLSKLANAGVNGQFRTPRHIINMIVVMRTFTFKQFVMRNASSVCDYECADTIDHWKVSSI
;
A
#
# COMPACT_ATOMS: atom_id res chain seq x y z
N MET A 1 -11.25 -5.38 18.21
CA MET A 1 -12.19 -4.54 17.40
C MET A 1 -12.01 -4.91 15.92
N ASN A 2 -13.09 -5.05 15.14
CA ASN A 2 -12.98 -5.49 13.75
C ASN A 2 -12.24 -4.45 12.88
N LEU A 3 -11.36 -4.88 11.98
CA LEU A 3 -10.58 -4.04 11.05
C LEU A 3 -11.45 -3.01 10.31
N ARG A 4 -12.64 -3.42 9.84
CA ARG A 4 -13.61 -2.54 9.18
C ARG A 4 -14.07 -1.38 10.07
N ILE A 5 -14.20 -1.60 11.37
CA ILE A 5 -14.59 -0.55 12.33
C ILE A 5 -13.45 0.45 12.47
N LYS A 6 -12.20 -0.01 12.62
CA LYS A 6 -11.01 0.86 12.70
C LYS A 6 -10.86 1.72 11.43
N LEU A 7 -11.03 1.14 10.25
CA LEU A 7 -11.01 1.87 8.98
C LEU A 7 -12.13 2.92 8.90
N THR A 8 -13.33 2.59 9.39
CA THR A 8 -14.44 3.56 9.44
C THR A 8 -14.12 4.71 10.40
N VAL A 9 -13.52 4.41 11.55
CA VAL A 9 -13.11 5.43 12.53
C VAL A 9 -12.03 6.33 11.93
N CYS A 10 -11.01 5.75 11.30
CA CYS A 10 -9.95 6.49 10.62
C CYS A 10 -10.53 7.42 9.53
N GLY A 11 -11.42 6.92 8.67
CA GLY A 11 -12.11 7.74 7.68
C GLY A 11 -12.91 8.89 8.29
N ARG A 12 -13.51 8.66 9.47
CA ARG A 12 -14.29 9.69 10.19
C ARG A 12 -13.40 10.82 10.71
N LEU A 13 -12.12 10.54 11.05
CA LEU A 13 -11.15 11.56 11.46
C LEU A 13 -10.91 12.59 10.34
N PHE A 14 -10.86 12.16 9.10
CA PHE A 14 -10.74 13.07 7.94
C PHE A 14 -11.97 13.97 7.81
N TRP A 15 -13.16 13.41 7.95
CA TRP A 15 -14.41 14.19 7.87
C TRP A 15 -14.53 15.25 8.98
N THR A 16 -14.24 14.86 10.22
CA THR A 16 -14.26 15.78 11.35
C THR A 16 -13.16 16.83 11.27
N GLY A 17 -12.09 16.54 10.55
CA GLY A 17 -10.97 17.45 10.30
C GLY A 17 -11.18 18.42 9.13
N GLY A 18 -12.34 18.35 8.43
CA GLY A 18 -12.67 19.27 7.33
C GLY A 18 -12.44 18.71 5.92
N LEU A 19 -11.92 17.48 5.79
CA LEU A 19 -11.80 16.81 4.50
C LEU A 19 -13.09 16.05 4.18
N THR A 20 -14.04 16.72 3.54
CA THR A 20 -15.41 16.21 3.33
C THR A 20 -15.57 15.42 2.03
N ASN A 21 -14.66 15.57 1.06
CA ASN A 21 -14.72 14.84 -0.18
C ASN A 21 -14.21 13.38 0.03
N PRO A 22 -15.03 12.35 -0.20
CA PRO A 22 -14.63 10.96 0.00
C PRO A 22 -13.43 10.52 -0.86
N LEU A 23 -13.28 11.08 -2.06
CA LEU A 23 -12.14 10.82 -2.95
C LEU A 23 -10.84 11.30 -2.31
N ASP A 24 -10.83 12.53 -1.80
CA ASP A 24 -9.65 13.10 -1.12
C ASP A 24 -9.27 12.30 0.11
N VAL A 25 -10.26 11.84 0.89
CA VAL A 25 -10.02 11.00 2.08
C VAL A 25 -9.31 9.70 1.70
N ILE A 26 -9.80 9.01 0.66
CA ILE A 26 -9.20 7.74 0.23
C ILE A 26 -7.81 7.97 -0.37
N GLU A 27 -7.66 9.02 -1.15
CA GLU A 27 -6.38 9.43 -1.72
C GLU A 27 -5.34 9.67 -0.62
N GLN A 28 -5.67 10.48 0.39
CA GLN A 28 -4.77 10.74 1.52
C GLN A 28 -4.46 9.47 2.33
N MET A 29 -5.46 8.64 2.61
CA MET A 29 -5.23 7.34 3.27
C MET A 29 -4.30 6.45 2.45
N THR A 30 -4.47 6.40 1.13
CA THR A 30 -3.62 5.62 0.24
C THR A 30 -2.18 6.10 0.28
N TYR A 31 -1.92 7.40 0.26
CA TYR A 31 -0.58 7.95 0.38
C TYR A 31 0.07 7.61 1.72
N MET A 32 -0.68 7.75 2.83
CA MET A 32 -0.18 7.39 4.16
C MET A 32 0.19 5.92 4.27
N MET A 33 -0.70 5.04 3.77
CA MET A 33 -0.44 3.60 3.74
C MET A 33 0.78 3.27 2.88
N PHE A 34 0.92 3.92 1.72
CA PHE A 34 2.07 3.73 0.85
C PHE A 34 3.38 4.12 1.54
N ILE A 35 3.43 5.27 2.22
CA ILE A 35 4.62 5.74 2.95
C ILE A 35 5.02 4.72 4.02
N ARG A 36 4.05 4.20 4.76
CA ARG A 36 4.30 3.16 5.76
C ARG A 36 4.81 1.86 5.14
N ASP A 37 4.14 1.38 4.09
CA ASP A 37 4.54 0.17 3.39
C ASP A 37 5.94 0.27 2.79
N LEU A 38 6.34 1.47 2.36
CA LEU A 38 7.67 1.75 1.85
C LEU A 38 8.74 1.55 2.94
N ASP A 39 8.51 2.07 4.14
CA ASP A 39 9.41 1.88 5.29
C ASP A 39 9.44 0.42 5.75
N ASP A 40 8.29 -0.24 5.86
CA ASP A 40 8.21 -1.65 6.23
C ASP A 40 8.98 -2.53 5.23
N SER A 41 8.85 -2.26 3.92
CA SER A 41 9.55 -2.97 2.85
C SER A 41 11.06 -2.74 2.91
N ASP A 42 11.49 -1.50 3.10
CA ASP A 42 12.92 -1.15 3.24
C ASP A 42 13.56 -1.88 4.43
N ASN A 43 12.86 -1.88 5.58
CA ASN A 43 13.31 -2.56 6.79
C ASN A 43 13.33 -4.10 6.62
N MET A 44 12.39 -4.67 5.86
CA MET A 44 12.36 -6.09 5.53
C MET A 44 13.54 -6.49 4.66
N HIS A 45 13.81 -5.77 3.57
CA HIS A 45 14.94 -6.02 2.68
C HIS A 45 16.29 -5.85 3.42
N ALA A 46 16.38 -4.87 4.32
CA ALA A 46 17.59 -4.70 5.14
C ALA A 46 17.84 -5.92 6.05
N LYS A 47 16.79 -6.48 6.66
CA LYS A 47 16.89 -7.68 7.48
C LYS A 47 17.26 -8.92 6.66
N GLU A 48 16.64 -9.11 5.50
CA GLU A 48 16.93 -10.22 4.59
C GLU A 48 18.39 -10.17 4.11
N ALA A 49 18.86 -9.00 3.69
CA ALA A 49 20.25 -8.82 3.27
C ALA A 49 21.24 -9.10 4.40
N ALA A 50 20.93 -8.65 5.64
CA ALA A 50 21.76 -8.94 6.80
C ALA A 50 21.82 -10.44 7.11
N MET A 51 20.72 -11.18 6.96
CA MET A 51 20.70 -12.65 7.13
C MET A 51 21.53 -13.38 6.08
N LEU A 52 21.58 -12.84 4.85
CA LEU A 52 22.34 -13.40 3.75
C LEU A 52 23.80 -12.91 3.72
N GLY A 53 24.21 -12.01 4.62
CA GLY A 53 25.56 -11.41 4.63
C GLY A 53 25.79 -10.46 3.44
N LEU A 54 24.72 -9.94 2.83
CA LEU A 54 24.79 -9.01 1.70
C LEU A 54 24.70 -7.57 2.18
N SER A 55 25.35 -6.66 1.45
CA SER A 55 25.20 -5.23 1.69
C SER A 55 23.88 -4.73 1.10
N TYR A 56 23.09 -4.02 1.89
CA TYR A 56 21.86 -3.39 1.45
C TYR A 56 21.98 -1.86 1.57
N LYS A 57 21.56 -1.16 0.53
CA LYS A 57 21.47 0.31 0.57
C LYS A 57 19.99 0.69 0.73
N SER A 58 19.62 1.16 1.93
CA SER A 58 18.27 1.67 2.19
C SER A 58 17.94 2.83 1.25
N ILE A 59 16.68 2.90 0.83
CA ILE A 59 16.16 4.04 0.04
C ILE A 59 16.19 5.36 0.84
N PHE A 60 16.21 5.27 2.17
CA PHE A 60 16.33 6.40 3.10
C PHE A 60 17.78 6.65 3.55
N ALA A 61 18.77 5.97 2.95
CA ALA A 61 20.16 6.13 3.37
C ALA A 61 20.76 7.46 2.92
N GLY A 62 21.38 8.16 3.87
CA GLY A 62 22.11 9.41 3.61
C GLY A 62 21.22 10.65 3.67
N GLU A 63 21.74 11.73 3.09
CA GLU A 63 21.05 13.01 3.05
C GLU A 63 20.13 13.11 1.84
N VAL A 64 18.88 13.46 2.07
CA VAL A 64 17.88 13.75 1.03
C VAL A 64 17.88 15.26 0.79
N LYS A 65 18.05 15.64 -0.48
CA LYS A 65 18.04 17.04 -0.91
C LYS A 65 16.74 17.35 -1.64
N ILE A 66 16.04 18.36 -1.20
CA ILE A 66 14.83 18.89 -1.86
C ILE A 66 15.03 20.39 -2.06
N GLY A 67 15.30 20.81 -3.29
CA GLY A 67 15.74 22.17 -3.59
C GLY A 67 17.09 22.47 -2.96
N GLU A 68 17.17 23.56 -2.20
CA GLU A 68 18.40 23.98 -1.49
C GLU A 68 18.51 23.41 -0.07
N ARG A 69 17.49 22.69 0.40
CA ARG A 69 17.44 22.16 1.77
C ARG A 69 17.84 20.69 1.80
N THR A 70 18.42 20.28 2.92
CA THR A 70 18.88 18.90 3.15
C THR A 70 18.32 18.39 4.47
N ILE A 71 17.92 17.12 4.50
CA ILE A 71 17.46 16.41 5.69
C ILE A 71 18.10 15.01 5.73
N ASP A 72 18.33 14.49 6.93
CA ASP A 72 18.68 13.07 7.08
C ASP A 72 17.52 12.19 6.65
N GLY A 73 17.75 11.32 5.66
CA GLY A 73 16.75 10.42 5.11
C GLY A 73 16.09 9.52 6.15
N ASN A 74 16.79 9.19 7.25
CA ASN A 74 16.20 8.43 8.35
C ASN A 74 15.00 9.13 8.99
N GLN A 75 14.96 10.46 8.98
CA GLN A 75 13.81 11.22 9.51
C GLN A 75 12.56 11.11 8.64
N LEU A 76 12.68 10.59 7.43
CA LEU A 76 11.57 10.38 6.50
C LEU A 76 10.91 9.02 6.67
N LYS A 77 11.51 8.12 7.46
CA LYS A 77 10.93 6.82 7.78
C LYS A 77 9.69 6.97 8.64
N TRP A 78 8.64 6.21 8.31
CA TRP A 78 7.43 6.16 9.13
C TRP A 78 7.75 5.81 10.59
N SER A 79 8.58 4.79 10.80
CA SER A 79 9.04 4.32 12.11
C SER A 79 9.79 5.37 12.94
N VAL A 80 10.20 6.49 12.35
CA VAL A 80 10.91 7.57 13.03
C VAL A 80 10.01 8.79 13.22
N PHE A 81 9.33 9.24 12.15
CA PHE A 81 8.57 10.48 12.24
C PHE A 81 7.24 10.33 13.00
N HIS A 82 6.68 9.11 13.11
CA HIS A 82 5.44 8.89 13.86
C HIS A 82 5.57 9.25 15.35
N ASP A 83 6.79 9.21 15.91
CA ASP A 83 7.10 9.61 17.29
C ASP A 83 7.33 11.13 17.44
N PHE A 84 7.32 11.91 16.35
CA PHE A 84 7.55 13.33 16.44
C PHE A 84 6.31 14.07 17.01
N PRO A 85 6.53 15.21 17.70
CA PRO A 85 5.43 16.10 18.04
C PRO A 85 4.62 16.47 16.79
N ALA A 86 3.29 16.58 16.92
CA ALA A 86 2.36 16.79 15.81
C ALA A 86 2.79 17.90 14.83
N ALA A 87 3.30 19.03 15.34
CA ALA A 87 3.77 20.14 14.51
C ALA A 87 5.01 19.76 13.67
N LYS A 88 5.98 19.05 14.27
CA LYS A 88 7.16 18.57 13.55
C LYS A 88 6.82 17.49 12.56
N MET A 89 5.97 16.53 12.95
CA MET A 89 5.47 15.46 12.06
C MET A 89 4.81 16.07 10.81
N TYR A 90 3.99 17.09 11.00
CA TYR A 90 3.30 17.79 9.91
C TYR A 90 4.27 18.46 8.94
N SER A 91 5.24 19.23 9.46
CA SER A 91 6.26 19.88 8.61
C SER A 91 7.13 18.87 7.86
N VAL A 92 7.54 17.78 8.53
CA VAL A 92 8.32 16.71 7.88
C VAL A 92 7.48 16.04 6.79
N MET A 93 6.21 15.74 7.05
CA MET A 93 5.33 15.11 6.06
C MET A 93 5.13 16.00 4.83
N GLN A 94 4.78 17.27 5.04
CA GLN A 94 4.44 18.21 3.97
C GLN A 94 5.66 18.65 3.15
N GLU A 95 6.78 18.95 3.84
CA GLU A 95 7.94 19.58 3.22
C GLU A 95 8.97 18.58 2.69
N TRP A 96 8.96 17.35 3.21
CA TRP A 96 10.01 16.37 2.94
C TRP A 96 9.48 15.03 2.44
N VAL A 97 8.59 14.37 3.18
CA VAL A 97 8.12 13.02 2.83
C VAL A 97 7.33 13.03 1.51
N PHE A 98 6.39 13.96 1.36
CA PHE A 98 5.61 14.06 0.12
C PHE A 98 6.45 14.42 -1.11
N PRO A 99 7.34 15.43 -1.09
CA PRO A 99 8.28 15.66 -2.19
C PRO A 99 9.20 14.46 -2.45
N PHE A 100 9.73 13.82 -1.39
CA PHE A 100 10.59 12.65 -1.51
C PHE A 100 9.91 11.49 -2.26
N ILE A 101 8.68 11.14 -1.90
CA ILE A 101 7.96 10.04 -2.59
C ILE A 101 7.63 10.39 -4.05
N LYS A 102 7.45 11.66 -4.39
CA LYS A 102 7.28 12.10 -5.79
C LYS A 102 8.54 11.89 -6.62
N GLU A 103 9.70 12.10 -6.03
CA GLU A 103 11.01 12.00 -6.70
C GLU A 103 11.61 10.60 -6.64
N LEU A 104 11.08 9.70 -5.81
CA LEU A 104 11.64 8.38 -5.52
C LEU A 104 11.91 7.53 -6.77
N HIS A 105 11.11 7.70 -7.80
CA HIS A 105 11.29 7.03 -9.09
C HIS A 105 11.64 8.07 -10.15
N GLY A 106 12.89 8.54 -10.17
CA GLY A 106 13.40 9.55 -11.11
C GLY A 106 13.21 9.23 -12.60
N ASN A 107 12.64 8.10 -12.95
CA ASN A 107 12.28 7.72 -14.30
C ASN A 107 10.84 8.14 -14.58
N LYS A 108 10.65 9.27 -15.29
CA LYS A 108 9.35 9.90 -15.62
C LYS A 108 8.37 8.99 -16.38
N GLU A 109 8.81 7.84 -16.87
CA GLU A 109 8.00 6.89 -17.64
C GLU A 109 7.34 5.80 -16.76
N SER A 110 7.67 5.70 -15.48
CA SER A 110 7.01 4.72 -14.62
C SER A 110 5.57 5.12 -14.33
N ALA A 111 4.65 4.14 -14.32
CA ALA A 111 3.25 4.36 -13.94
C ALA A 111 3.14 5.01 -12.56
N TYR A 112 4.04 4.66 -11.63
CA TYR A 112 4.15 5.26 -10.31
C TYR A 112 4.44 6.77 -10.38
N ALA A 113 5.47 7.18 -11.12
CA ALA A 113 5.84 8.60 -11.25
C ALA A 113 4.66 9.43 -11.81
N LYS A 114 3.92 8.87 -12.78
CA LYS A 114 2.74 9.53 -13.36
C LYS A 114 1.62 9.72 -12.33
N TYR A 115 1.35 8.73 -11.47
CA TYR A 115 0.29 8.84 -10.45
C TYR A 115 0.69 9.70 -9.27
N MET A 116 1.97 9.72 -8.91
CA MET A 116 2.48 10.51 -7.78
C MET A 116 2.83 11.94 -8.13
N SER A 117 3.01 12.28 -9.41
CA SER A 117 3.32 13.66 -9.84
C SER A 117 2.31 14.69 -9.34
N ASP A 118 1.04 14.32 -9.39
CA ASP A 118 -0.09 15.19 -9.03
C ASP A 118 -0.53 15.03 -7.57
N ALA A 119 0.16 14.18 -6.79
CA ALA A 119 -0.15 13.96 -5.39
C ALA A 119 -0.01 15.26 -4.59
N ILE A 120 -1.07 15.62 -3.85
CA ILE A 120 -1.12 16.81 -3.01
C ILE A 120 -1.42 16.38 -1.59
N PHE A 121 -0.66 16.90 -0.62
CA PHE A 121 -0.95 16.72 0.78
C PHE A 121 -2.10 17.64 1.20
N LYS A 122 -3.26 17.05 1.55
CA LYS A 122 -4.50 17.78 1.85
C LYS A 122 -4.92 17.74 3.32
N VAL A 123 -4.12 17.12 4.20
CA VAL A 123 -4.44 17.09 5.64
C VAL A 123 -4.30 18.50 6.20
N PRO A 124 -5.36 19.10 6.78
CA PRO A 124 -5.36 20.52 7.07
C PRO A 124 -4.64 20.92 8.36
N THR A 125 -4.50 20.01 9.33
CA THR A 125 -3.94 20.36 10.63
C THR A 125 -2.96 19.30 11.17
N PRO A 126 -1.93 19.73 11.94
CA PRO A 126 -0.99 18.83 12.59
C PRO A 126 -1.67 17.82 13.53
N LEU A 127 -2.64 18.27 14.32
CA LEU A 127 -3.37 17.41 15.27
C LEU A 127 -4.19 16.32 14.56
N MET A 128 -4.71 16.65 13.37
CA MET A 128 -5.43 15.67 12.56
C MET A 128 -4.47 14.63 12.00
N LEU A 129 -3.31 15.04 11.50
CA LEU A 129 -2.28 14.13 11.02
C LEU A 129 -1.86 13.14 12.11
N ASP A 130 -1.59 13.62 13.31
CA ASP A 130 -1.22 12.79 14.47
C ASP A 130 -2.26 11.71 14.77
N LYS A 131 -3.54 12.10 14.80
CA LYS A 131 -4.65 11.14 14.99
C LYS A 131 -4.75 10.10 13.87
N ILE A 132 -4.51 10.52 12.62
CA ILE A 132 -4.55 9.62 11.46
C ILE A 132 -3.39 8.64 11.53
N VAL A 133 -2.18 9.10 11.82
CA VAL A 133 -0.99 8.26 11.96
C VAL A 133 -1.21 7.22 13.06
N THR A 134 -1.66 7.63 14.23
CA THR A 134 -2.00 6.71 15.34
C THR A 134 -3.07 5.68 14.92
N ALA A 135 -4.13 6.11 14.24
CA ALA A 135 -5.19 5.21 13.78
C ALA A 135 -4.69 4.22 12.71
N LEU A 136 -3.76 4.62 11.84
CA LEU A 136 -3.14 3.75 10.87
C LEU A 136 -2.22 2.73 11.54
N ASP A 137 -1.42 3.12 12.52
CA ASP A 137 -0.59 2.20 13.29
C ASP A 137 -1.43 1.10 13.95
N ASP A 138 -2.55 1.47 14.56
CA ASP A 138 -3.54 0.54 15.10
C ASP A 138 -4.12 -0.43 14.07
N ILE A 139 -4.34 0.04 12.83
CA ILE A 139 -4.83 -0.78 11.72
C ILE A 139 -3.78 -1.80 11.31
N TYR A 140 -2.52 -1.36 11.12
CA TYR A 140 -1.41 -2.23 10.73
C TYR A 140 -1.07 -3.28 11.78
N GLU A 141 -1.11 -2.92 13.06
CA GLU A 141 -0.94 -3.88 14.15
C GLU A 141 -2.00 -4.99 14.09
N GLN A 142 -3.26 -4.61 13.86
CA GLN A 142 -4.34 -5.58 13.70
C GLN A 142 -4.18 -6.42 12.43
N MET A 143 -3.71 -5.85 11.33
CA MET A 143 -3.41 -6.59 10.10
C MET A 143 -2.34 -7.65 10.34
N ALA A 144 -1.29 -7.31 11.06
CA ALA A 144 -0.22 -8.26 11.42
C ALA A 144 -0.74 -9.45 12.26
N GLN A 145 -1.74 -9.22 13.12
CA GLN A 145 -2.35 -10.28 13.94
C GLN A 145 -3.25 -11.23 13.12
N LEU A 146 -3.83 -10.77 12.01
CA LEU A 146 -4.81 -11.55 11.25
C LEU A 146 -4.19 -12.68 10.42
N LYS A 147 -2.87 -12.71 10.17
CA LYS A 147 -2.14 -13.73 9.39
C LYS A 147 -2.80 -14.14 8.07
N LYS A 148 -3.60 -13.28 7.47
CA LYS A 148 -4.24 -13.53 6.17
C LYS A 148 -3.32 -13.11 5.04
N ALA A 149 -3.33 -13.87 3.95
CA ALA A 149 -2.45 -13.66 2.80
C ALA A 149 -2.63 -12.30 2.10
N ASP A 150 -3.84 -11.71 2.10
CA ASP A 150 -4.12 -10.45 1.39
C ASP A 150 -4.95 -9.47 2.23
N THR A 151 -4.43 -9.11 3.40
CA THR A 151 -5.11 -8.15 4.27
C THR A 151 -5.07 -6.73 3.69
N ARG A 152 -4.03 -6.38 2.92
CA ARG A 152 -3.92 -5.07 2.26
C ARG A 152 -4.99 -4.91 1.17
N GLY A 153 -5.18 -5.93 0.33
CA GLY A 153 -6.25 -5.94 -0.66
C GLY A 153 -7.64 -5.79 -0.03
N ASP A 154 -7.89 -6.45 1.11
CA ASP A 154 -9.14 -6.32 1.86
C ASP A 154 -9.39 -4.88 2.34
N VAL A 155 -8.34 -4.17 2.78
CA VAL A 155 -8.42 -2.76 3.18
C VAL A 155 -8.77 -1.87 1.98
N TYR A 156 -8.07 -2.01 0.85
CA TYR A 156 -8.37 -1.26 -0.37
C TYR A 156 -9.77 -1.53 -0.89
N GLU A 157 -10.20 -2.78 -0.91
CA GLU A 157 -11.56 -3.15 -1.32
C GLU A 157 -12.61 -2.49 -0.42
N TYR A 158 -12.37 -2.46 0.89
CA TYR A 158 -13.26 -1.77 1.82
C TYR A 158 -13.32 -0.26 1.56
N LEU A 159 -12.18 0.40 1.35
CA LEU A 159 -12.12 1.84 1.05
C LEU A 159 -12.87 2.17 -0.25
N LEU A 160 -12.64 1.39 -1.30
CA LEU A 160 -13.32 1.56 -2.58
C LEU A 160 -14.84 1.29 -2.49
N SER A 161 -15.27 0.36 -1.63
CA SER A 161 -16.69 0.12 -1.38
C SER A 161 -17.39 1.33 -0.75
N LYS A 162 -16.66 2.10 0.06
CA LYS A 162 -17.18 3.35 0.65
C LYS A 162 -17.36 4.45 -0.40
N LEU A 163 -16.48 4.52 -1.41
CA LEU A 163 -16.66 5.42 -2.56
C LEU A 163 -17.91 5.09 -3.38
N ALA A 164 -18.11 3.81 -3.69
CA ALA A 164 -19.28 3.36 -4.43
C ALA A 164 -20.60 3.73 -3.72
N ASN A 165 -20.62 3.59 -2.39
CA ASN A 165 -21.78 3.94 -1.58
C ASN A 165 -22.01 5.47 -1.47
N ALA A 166 -20.96 6.28 -1.68
CA ALA A 166 -21.07 7.75 -1.70
C ALA A 166 -21.61 8.31 -3.02
N GLY A 167 -21.89 7.45 -4.01
CA GLY A 167 -22.48 7.85 -5.30
C GLY A 167 -21.53 8.62 -6.23
N VAL A 168 -20.24 8.71 -5.89
CA VAL A 168 -19.28 9.58 -6.58
C VAL A 168 -18.72 8.95 -7.85
N ASN A 169 -18.74 7.61 -7.98
CA ASN A 169 -18.31 6.91 -9.20
C ASN A 169 -19.04 5.58 -9.35
N GLY A 170 -19.76 5.41 -10.44
CA GLY A 170 -20.42 4.15 -10.84
C GLY A 170 -19.44 3.06 -11.32
N GLN A 171 -18.26 2.94 -10.71
CA GLN A 171 -17.38 1.83 -11.00
C GLN A 171 -17.92 0.55 -10.35
N PHE A 172 -18.52 -0.28 -11.19
CA PHE A 172 -18.90 -1.65 -10.80
C PHE A 172 -17.64 -2.51 -10.74
N ARG A 173 -17.21 -2.80 -9.53
CA ARG A 173 -16.15 -3.79 -9.30
C ARG A 173 -16.76 -5.18 -9.34
N THR A 174 -16.16 -6.08 -10.11
CA THR A 174 -16.57 -7.49 -10.11
C THR A 174 -16.39 -8.07 -8.70
N PRO A 175 -17.45 -8.59 -8.06
CA PRO A 175 -17.35 -9.17 -6.72
C PRO A 175 -16.31 -10.29 -6.65
N ARG A 176 -15.55 -10.38 -5.55
CA ARG A 176 -14.46 -11.36 -5.37
C ARG A 176 -14.89 -12.81 -5.62
N HIS A 177 -16.11 -13.19 -5.22
CA HIS A 177 -16.61 -14.54 -5.46
C HIS A 177 -16.76 -14.84 -6.96
N ILE A 178 -17.11 -13.84 -7.78
CA ILE A 178 -17.18 -13.98 -9.24
C ILE A 178 -15.79 -14.10 -9.83
N ILE A 179 -14.81 -13.28 -9.37
CA ILE A 179 -13.42 -13.36 -9.77
C ILE A 179 -12.87 -14.75 -9.45
N ASN A 180 -13.07 -15.23 -8.23
CA ASN A 180 -12.64 -16.56 -7.81
C ASN A 180 -13.26 -17.67 -8.67
N MET A 181 -14.55 -17.56 -8.98
CA MET A 181 -15.24 -18.49 -9.87
C MET A 181 -14.63 -18.51 -11.28
N ILE A 182 -14.33 -17.34 -11.85
CA ILE A 182 -13.68 -17.22 -13.17
C ILE A 182 -12.28 -17.85 -13.14
N VAL A 183 -11.49 -17.58 -12.09
CA VAL A 183 -10.16 -18.16 -11.93
C VAL A 183 -10.22 -19.69 -11.84
N VAL A 184 -11.14 -20.22 -11.03
CA VAL A 184 -11.33 -21.69 -10.89
C VAL A 184 -11.76 -22.30 -12.22
N MET A 185 -12.72 -21.71 -12.92
CA MET A 185 -13.16 -22.21 -14.23
C MET A 185 -12.02 -22.19 -15.26
N ARG A 186 -11.24 -21.12 -15.31
CA ARG A 186 -10.09 -21.01 -16.21
C ARG A 186 -9.00 -22.03 -15.91
N THR A 187 -8.72 -22.24 -14.63
CA THR A 187 -7.74 -23.25 -14.19
C THR A 187 -8.21 -24.66 -14.53
N PHE A 188 -9.51 -24.94 -14.36
CA PHE A 188 -10.11 -26.23 -14.72
C PHE A 188 -10.05 -26.48 -16.24
N THR A 189 -10.43 -25.48 -17.05
CA THR A 189 -10.38 -25.57 -18.51
C THR A 189 -8.95 -25.73 -19.01
N PHE A 190 -7.98 -25.05 -18.41
CA PHE A 190 -6.56 -25.16 -18.76
C PHE A 190 -5.99 -26.54 -18.39
N LYS A 191 -6.28 -27.06 -17.19
CA LYS A 191 -5.91 -28.43 -16.79
C LYS A 191 -6.49 -29.46 -17.74
N GLN A 192 -7.75 -29.31 -18.15
CA GLN A 192 -8.43 -30.22 -19.08
C GLN A 192 -7.84 -30.15 -20.48
N PHE A 193 -7.42 -28.93 -20.94
CA PHE A 193 -6.71 -28.73 -22.21
C PHE A 193 -5.32 -29.37 -22.18
N VAL A 194 -4.55 -29.16 -21.12
CA VAL A 194 -3.22 -29.77 -20.94
C VAL A 194 -3.33 -31.29 -20.86
N MET A 195 -4.28 -31.85 -20.09
CA MET A 195 -4.48 -33.30 -20.02
C MET A 195 -4.92 -33.92 -21.33
N ARG A 196 -5.73 -33.23 -22.14
CA ARG A 196 -6.13 -33.73 -23.47
C ARG A 196 -4.99 -33.71 -24.48
N ASN A 197 -4.06 -32.78 -24.37
CA ASN A 197 -2.90 -32.67 -25.30
C ASN A 197 -1.64 -33.36 -24.76
N ALA A 198 -1.62 -33.75 -23.48
CA ALA A 198 -0.47 -34.45 -22.86
C ALA A 198 -0.38 -35.95 -23.16
N SER A 199 -1.23 -36.46 -24.04
CA SER A 199 -1.11 -37.88 -24.49
C SER A 199 0.11 -38.15 -25.38
N SER A 200 0.96 -37.19 -25.66
CA SER A 200 2.14 -37.39 -26.49
C SER A 200 3.48 -36.85 -26.00
N VAL A 201 3.57 -36.06 -24.96
CA VAL A 201 4.85 -35.63 -24.29
C VAL A 201 4.50 -34.86 -23.05
N CYS A 202 4.76 -35.35 -21.85
CA CYS A 202 5.28 -34.44 -20.83
C CYS A 202 5.58 -35.04 -19.48
N ASP A 203 6.71 -34.68 -19.00
CA ASP A 203 7.24 -34.85 -17.68
C ASP A 203 6.35 -34.15 -16.62
N TYR A 204 6.23 -34.79 -15.48
CA TYR A 204 5.43 -34.38 -14.31
C TYR A 204 5.88 -33.07 -13.68
N GLU A 205 6.94 -32.43 -14.13
CA GLU A 205 7.47 -31.15 -13.57
C GLU A 205 6.65 -29.92 -13.92
N CYS A 206 5.75 -29.98 -14.93
CA CYS A 206 4.88 -28.84 -15.25
C CYS A 206 3.68 -28.64 -14.31
N ALA A 207 3.35 -29.63 -13.48
CA ALA A 207 2.19 -29.55 -12.59
C ALA A 207 2.46 -28.67 -11.35
N ASP A 208 3.69 -28.69 -10.83
CA ASP A 208 4.08 -27.93 -9.64
C ASP A 208 4.25 -26.42 -9.92
N THR A 209 4.57 -26.06 -11.17
CA THR A 209 4.73 -24.65 -11.56
C THR A 209 3.39 -23.88 -11.60
N ILE A 210 2.27 -24.59 -11.79
CA ILE A 210 0.94 -23.96 -11.86
C ILE A 210 0.42 -23.58 -10.47
N ASP A 211 0.81 -24.30 -9.43
CA ASP A 211 0.41 -23.98 -8.05
C ASP A 211 1.21 -22.78 -7.50
N HIS A 212 2.40 -22.52 -8.02
CA HIS A 212 3.21 -21.33 -7.67
C HIS A 212 2.67 -20.03 -8.29
N TRP A 213 1.99 -20.11 -9.45
CA TRP A 213 1.36 -18.95 -10.10
C TRP A 213 0.08 -18.46 -9.39
N LYS A 214 -0.53 -19.29 -8.55
CA LYS A 214 -1.71 -18.95 -7.75
C LYS A 214 -1.43 -17.93 -6.65
N VAL A 215 -0.17 -17.76 -6.24
CA VAL A 215 0.20 -16.92 -5.09
C VAL A 215 0.76 -15.56 -5.51
N SER A 216 1.22 -15.40 -6.76
CA SER A 216 1.90 -14.17 -7.20
C SER A 216 1.04 -13.22 -8.05
N SER A 217 -0.20 -13.56 -8.38
CA SER A 217 -1.04 -12.79 -9.33
C SER A 217 -2.35 -12.26 -8.75
N ILE A 218 -2.44 -12.14 -7.41
CA ILE A 218 -3.61 -11.50 -6.77
C ILE A 218 -3.14 -10.42 -5.81
#